data_f645002a4c3466a5f5d292bb1c9477b7
#
_entry.id   f645002a4c3466a5f5d292bb1c9477b7
#
_cell.length_a   1.000
_cell.length_b   1.000
_cell.length_c   1.000
_cell.angle_alpha   90.00
_cell.angle_beta   90.00
_cell.angle_gamma   90.00
#
_symmetry.space_group_name_H-M   'P 1'
#
loop_
_entity.id
_entity.type
_entity.pdbx_description
1 polymer ?
#
loop_
_entity_poly.entity_id
_entity_poly.type
_entity_poly.pdbx_seq_one_letter_code
_entity_poly.pdbx_strand_id
1 'polypeptide(L)'
;MLSNLYMRRFILGWKNLCAARHWRAFIVNYADDFVICCAGPADEAMGAMRRMMERLKLTVNEDKTRLCWLPQERFDFLGYTIGRCYSRKTGKAYLGTRPAKKSVQRMVASVRHVTASKMAGLEAEVIVRRLNQKLEG
;
A
#
# COMPACT_ATOMS: atom_id res chain seq x y z
N MET A 1 -6.79 0.56 18.73
CA MET A 1 -5.68 0.53 19.74
C MET A 1 -5.11 -0.86 19.98
N LEU A 2 -5.92 -1.90 20.20
CA LEU A 2 -5.47 -3.29 20.38
C LEU A 2 -4.78 -3.88 19.14
N SER A 3 -5.27 -3.58 17.92
CA SER A 3 -4.69 -4.02 16.65
C SER A 3 -3.19 -3.68 16.56
N ASN A 4 -2.81 -2.45 16.92
CA ASN A 4 -1.41 -2.01 16.87
C ASN A 4 -0.50 -2.80 17.85
N LEU A 5 -1.03 -3.26 18.98
CA LEU A 5 -0.27 -4.07 19.94
C LEU A 5 0.05 -5.47 19.36
N TYR A 6 -0.95 -6.10 18.72
CA TYR A 6 -0.75 -7.39 18.08
C TYR A 6 0.16 -7.29 16.85
N MET A 7 -0.01 -6.25 16.03
CA MET A 7 0.88 -5.98 14.88
C MET A 7 2.32 -5.72 15.34
N ARG A 8 2.53 -4.99 16.44
CA ARG A 8 3.87 -4.83 17.00
C ARG A 8 4.50 -6.17 17.39
N ARG A 9 3.74 -7.06 18.04
CA ARG A 9 4.21 -8.43 18.39
C ARG A 9 4.58 -9.22 17.14
N PHE A 10 3.74 -9.15 16.11
CA PHE A 10 4.02 -9.78 14.83
C PHE A 10 5.32 -9.27 14.22
N ILE A 11 5.50 -7.94 14.13
CA ILE A 11 6.68 -7.32 13.52
C ILE A 11 7.97 -7.69 14.28
N LEU A 12 7.95 -7.67 15.61
CA LEU A 12 9.11 -8.05 16.42
C LEU A 12 9.44 -9.54 16.25
N GLY A 13 8.42 -10.40 16.28
CA GLY A 13 8.60 -11.83 16.03
C GLY A 13 9.11 -12.11 14.62
N TRP A 14 8.61 -11.37 13.61
CA TRP A 14 9.08 -11.48 12.24
C TRP A 14 10.56 -11.12 12.09
N LYS A 15 11.00 -10.02 12.69
CA LYS A 15 12.41 -9.59 12.66
C LYS A 15 13.34 -10.66 13.25
N ASN A 16 12.96 -11.24 14.38
CA ASN A 16 13.72 -12.32 15.01
C ASN A 16 13.77 -13.58 14.14
N LEU A 17 12.64 -13.95 13.53
CA LEU A 17 12.56 -15.10 12.64
C LEU A 17 13.40 -14.90 11.37
N CYS A 18 13.36 -13.73 10.77
CA CYS A 18 14.15 -13.39 9.59
C CYS A 18 15.65 -13.44 9.89
N ALA A 19 16.07 -12.94 11.03
CA ALA A 19 17.46 -13.02 11.47
C ALA A 19 17.92 -14.47 11.61
N ALA A 20 17.08 -15.36 12.20
CA ALA A 20 17.38 -16.78 12.39
C ALA A 20 17.36 -17.59 11.08
N ARG A 21 16.53 -17.20 10.11
CA ARG A 21 16.33 -17.93 8.85
C ARG A 21 17.12 -17.37 7.66
N HIS A 22 17.81 -16.26 7.80
CA HIS A 22 18.59 -15.59 6.75
C HIS A 22 17.77 -15.25 5.48
N TRP A 23 16.47 -15.03 5.63
CA TRP A 23 15.55 -14.83 4.48
C TRP A 23 15.71 -13.49 3.74
N ARG A 24 16.57 -12.59 4.19
CA ARG A 24 16.72 -11.26 3.60
C ARG A 24 15.36 -10.61 3.31
N ALA A 25 14.46 -10.67 4.30
CA ALA A 25 13.10 -10.21 4.17
C ALA A 25 12.86 -8.99 5.06
N PHE A 26 12.23 -7.95 4.47
CA PHE A 26 11.85 -6.73 5.16
C PHE A 26 10.33 -6.63 5.22
N ILE A 27 9.82 -6.17 6.35
CA ILE A 27 8.40 -5.87 6.52
C ILE A 27 8.20 -4.35 6.57
N VAL A 28 7.25 -3.88 5.77
CA VAL A 28 6.73 -2.51 5.80
C VAL A 28 5.27 -2.61 6.18
N ASN A 29 4.87 -1.95 7.26
CA ASN A 29 3.48 -1.99 7.70
C ASN A 29 2.92 -0.59 7.93
N TYR A 30 1.63 -0.48 7.73
CA TYR A 30 0.83 0.69 8.04
C TYR A 30 -0.52 0.23 8.59
N ALA A 31 -0.74 0.47 9.86
CA ALA A 31 -1.89 -0.06 10.60
C ALA A 31 -2.03 -1.59 10.40
N ASP A 32 -3.11 -2.04 9.79
CA ASP A 32 -3.40 -3.46 9.55
C ASP A 32 -2.86 -3.96 8.20
N ASP A 33 -2.44 -3.04 7.31
CA ASP A 33 -1.88 -3.38 6.01
C ASP A 33 -0.36 -3.52 6.10
N PHE A 34 0.21 -4.55 5.49
CA PHE A 34 1.66 -4.74 5.42
C PHE A 34 2.11 -5.42 4.14
N VAL A 35 3.36 -5.19 3.80
CA VAL A 35 4.07 -5.84 2.70
C VAL A 35 5.35 -6.46 3.24
N ILE A 36 5.62 -7.71 2.85
CA ILE A 36 6.88 -8.39 3.12
C ILE A 36 7.64 -8.46 1.81
N CYS A 37 8.76 -7.74 1.75
CA CYS A 37 9.70 -7.80 0.63
C CYS A 37 10.76 -8.84 0.95
N CYS A 38 10.85 -9.91 0.17
CA CYS A 38 11.90 -10.91 0.35
C CYS A 38 12.68 -11.18 -0.93
N ALA A 39 13.95 -11.44 -0.78
CA ALA A 39 14.86 -11.81 -1.87
C ALA A 39 15.13 -13.32 -1.90
N GLY A 40 14.41 -14.10 -1.14
CA GLY A 40 14.52 -15.55 -0.98
C GLY A 40 13.21 -16.27 -1.28
N PRO A 41 13.00 -17.48 -0.72
CA PRO A 41 11.83 -18.31 -0.97
C PRO A 41 10.56 -17.67 -0.40
N ALA A 42 9.79 -17.03 -1.27
CA ALA A 42 8.60 -16.26 -0.90
C ALA A 42 7.48 -17.15 -0.30
N ASP A 43 7.38 -18.39 -0.75
CA ASP A 43 6.40 -19.35 -0.25
C ASP A 43 6.66 -19.74 1.21
N GLU A 44 7.94 -19.94 1.57
CA GLU A 44 8.32 -20.21 2.96
C GLU A 44 8.04 -19.01 3.86
N ALA A 45 8.32 -17.80 3.38
CA ALA A 45 8.02 -16.56 4.09
C ALA A 45 6.51 -16.39 4.28
N MET A 46 5.70 -16.67 3.25
CA MET A 46 4.24 -16.66 3.34
C MET A 46 3.73 -17.67 4.37
N GLY A 47 4.22 -18.91 4.34
CA GLY A 47 3.85 -19.93 5.31
C GLY A 47 4.23 -19.57 6.76
N ALA A 48 5.39 -18.94 6.94
CA ALA A 48 5.80 -18.47 8.26
C ALA A 48 4.94 -17.31 8.77
N MET A 49 4.59 -16.38 7.89
CA MET A 49 3.67 -15.29 8.19
C MET A 49 2.33 -15.82 8.70
N ARG A 50 1.73 -16.77 7.97
CA ARG A 50 0.45 -17.39 8.36
C ARG A 50 0.52 -18.07 9.74
N ARG A 51 1.55 -18.87 9.99
CA ARG A 51 1.75 -19.51 11.31
C ARG A 51 1.90 -18.50 12.44
N MET A 52 2.58 -17.38 12.20
CA MET A 52 2.70 -16.31 13.20
C MET A 52 1.38 -15.61 13.47
N MET A 53 0.60 -15.30 12.41
CA MET A 53 -0.73 -14.71 12.54
C MET A 53 -1.67 -15.63 13.33
N GLU A 54 -1.68 -16.91 13.03
CA GLU A 54 -2.47 -17.93 13.74
C GLU A 54 -2.11 -17.97 15.24
N ARG A 55 -0.82 -17.99 15.59
CA ARG A 55 -0.37 -17.94 16.99
C ARG A 55 -0.82 -16.69 17.72
N LEU A 56 -0.94 -15.57 17.02
CA LEU A 56 -1.43 -14.31 17.55
C LEU A 56 -2.96 -14.22 17.53
N LYS A 57 -3.66 -15.27 17.06
CA LYS A 57 -5.12 -15.30 16.84
C LYS A 57 -5.59 -14.16 15.93
N LEU A 58 -4.77 -13.81 14.94
CA LEU A 58 -5.09 -12.84 13.91
C LEU A 58 -5.52 -13.58 12.64
N THR A 59 -6.59 -13.09 12.01
CA THR A 59 -7.10 -13.64 10.76
C THR A 59 -6.46 -12.92 9.58
N VAL A 60 -5.88 -13.69 8.66
CA VAL A 60 -5.37 -13.18 7.39
C VAL A 60 -6.53 -13.09 6.39
N ASN A 61 -6.67 -11.97 5.71
CA ASN A 61 -7.62 -11.85 4.62
C ASN A 61 -7.01 -12.44 3.35
N GLU A 62 -7.39 -13.68 3.03
CA GLU A 62 -6.82 -14.42 1.90
C GLU A 62 -7.14 -13.78 0.54
N ASP A 63 -8.29 -13.12 0.38
CA ASP A 63 -8.68 -12.45 -0.88
C ASP A 63 -7.75 -11.25 -1.19
N LYS A 64 -7.13 -10.67 -0.16
CA LYS A 64 -6.22 -9.53 -0.29
C LYS A 64 -4.76 -9.92 -0.18
N THR A 65 -4.47 -11.12 0.32
CA THR A 65 -3.11 -11.60 0.55
C THR A 65 -2.64 -12.40 -0.65
N ARG A 66 -1.57 -11.95 -1.29
CA ARG A 66 -1.01 -12.63 -2.46
C ARG A 66 0.50 -12.48 -2.53
N LEU A 67 1.15 -13.40 -3.19
CA LEU A 67 2.53 -13.25 -3.67
C LEU A 67 2.53 -12.37 -4.92
N CYS A 68 3.58 -11.56 -5.05
CA CYS A 68 3.79 -10.71 -6.20
C CYS A 68 5.26 -10.72 -6.60
N TRP A 69 5.54 -11.08 -7.85
CA TRP A 69 6.88 -11.23 -8.39
C TRP A 69 7.33 -9.96 -9.12
N LEU A 70 8.15 -9.18 -8.45
CA LEU A 70 8.74 -7.99 -9.06
C LEU A 70 9.99 -8.37 -9.88
N PRO A 71 10.22 -7.70 -11.02
CA PRO A 71 9.51 -6.56 -11.60
C PRO A 71 8.39 -6.95 -12.59
N GLN A 72 8.07 -8.23 -12.74
CA GLN A 72 7.12 -8.73 -13.74
C GLN A 72 5.69 -8.31 -13.41
N GLU A 73 5.34 -8.38 -12.15
CA GLU A 73 4.03 -8.02 -11.63
C GLU A 73 4.02 -6.64 -10.98
N ARG A 74 2.84 -6.24 -10.52
CA ARG A 74 2.60 -4.97 -9.81
C ARG A 74 1.62 -5.23 -8.68
N PHE A 75 1.73 -4.42 -7.63
CA PHE A 75 0.77 -4.44 -6.54
C PHE A 75 0.45 -3.03 -6.06
N ASP A 76 -0.74 -2.88 -5.49
CA ASP A 76 -1.18 -1.64 -4.89
C ASP A 76 -0.97 -1.69 -3.39
N PHE A 77 -0.36 -0.64 -2.84
CA PHE A 77 -0.16 -0.47 -1.40
C PHE A 77 -0.31 1.00 -1.03
N LEU A 78 -1.13 1.29 -0.02
CA LEU A 78 -1.39 2.65 0.50
C LEU A 78 -1.78 3.66 -0.58
N GLY A 79 -2.55 3.25 -1.57
CA GLY A 79 -2.99 4.13 -2.65
C GLY A 79 -1.99 4.34 -3.78
N TYR A 80 -0.86 3.63 -3.75
CA TYR A 80 0.16 3.63 -4.80
C TYR A 80 0.29 2.26 -5.43
N THR A 81 0.55 2.23 -6.73
CA THR A 81 0.96 1.03 -7.47
C THR A 81 2.48 0.97 -7.52
N ILE A 82 3.05 -0.14 -7.04
CA ILE A 82 4.48 -0.42 -7.04
C ILE A 82 4.76 -1.44 -8.15
N GLY A 83 5.78 -1.20 -8.96
CA GLY A 83 6.15 -2.09 -10.05
C GLY A 83 7.12 -1.48 -11.05
N ARG A 84 7.31 -2.14 -12.19
CA ARG A 84 8.20 -1.70 -13.26
C ARG A 84 7.73 -0.38 -13.86
N CYS A 85 8.60 0.61 -13.86
CA CYS A 85 8.46 1.91 -14.51
C CYS A 85 9.59 2.12 -15.51
N TYR A 86 9.43 3.10 -16.40
CA TYR A 86 10.45 3.46 -17.39
C TYR A 86 10.79 4.94 -17.27
N SER A 87 12.09 5.24 -17.28
CA SER A 87 12.57 6.63 -17.27
C SER A 87 12.22 7.31 -18.58
N ARG A 88 11.58 8.48 -18.49
CA ARG A 88 11.28 9.30 -19.69
C ARG A 88 12.53 9.80 -20.40
N LYS A 89 13.64 9.99 -19.67
CA LYS A 89 14.90 10.51 -20.24
C LYS A 89 15.73 9.43 -20.92
N THR A 90 15.78 8.22 -20.33
CA THR A 90 16.72 7.18 -20.75
C THR A 90 16.06 5.93 -21.30
N GLY A 91 14.73 5.80 -21.20
CA GLY A 91 14.00 4.59 -21.57
C GLY A 91 14.28 3.38 -20.65
N LYS A 92 15.23 3.50 -19.71
CA LYS A 92 15.63 2.39 -18.84
C LYS A 92 14.51 2.04 -17.84
N ALA A 93 14.32 0.73 -17.65
CA ALA A 93 13.39 0.22 -16.66
C ALA A 93 13.94 0.39 -15.24
N TYR A 94 13.08 0.72 -14.30
CA TYR A 94 13.38 0.79 -12.87
C TYR A 94 12.17 0.36 -12.06
N LEU A 95 12.37 -0.01 -10.80
CA LEU A 95 11.28 -0.23 -9.86
C LEU A 95 10.83 1.13 -9.31
N GLY A 96 9.57 1.47 -9.53
CA GLY A 96 9.02 2.77 -9.15
C GLY A 96 7.63 2.68 -8.56
N THR A 97 7.15 3.82 -8.09
CA THR A 97 5.81 4.00 -7.53
C THR A 97 5.04 5.03 -8.34
N ARG A 98 3.74 4.83 -8.47
CA ARG A 98 2.81 5.80 -9.06
C ARG A 98 1.47 5.73 -8.32
N PRO A 99 0.66 6.80 -8.32
CA PRO A 99 -0.67 6.74 -7.73
C PRO A 99 -1.49 5.59 -8.34
N ALA A 100 -2.17 4.82 -7.49
CA ALA A 100 -3.03 3.74 -7.94
C ALA A 100 -4.24 4.30 -8.71
N LYS A 101 -4.72 3.57 -9.72
CA LYS A 101 -5.86 3.98 -10.55
C LYS A 101 -7.08 4.37 -9.71
N LYS A 102 -7.37 3.60 -8.65
CA LYS A 102 -8.46 3.90 -7.71
C LYS A 102 -8.27 5.24 -6.99
N SER A 103 -7.04 5.57 -6.59
CA SER A 103 -6.74 6.83 -5.91
C SER A 103 -6.93 8.02 -6.83
N VAL A 104 -6.44 7.90 -8.07
CA VAL A 104 -6.65 8.94 -9.10
C VAL A 104 -8.13 9.11 -9.41
N GLN A 105 -8.88 8.02 -9.60
CA GLN A 105 -10.32 8.08 -9.86
C GLN A 105 -11.09 8.73 -8.71
N ARG A 106 -10.74 8.41 -7.45
CA ARG A 106 -11.35 9.01 -6.26
C ARG A 106 -11.08 10.52 -6.19
N MET A 107 -9.85 10.94 -6.48
CA MET A 107 -9.47 12.34 -6.54
C MET A 107 -10.24 13.09 -7.63
N VAL A 108 -10.29 12.54 -8.85
CA VAL A 108 -11.05 13.12 -9.97
C VAL A 108 -12.54 13.23 -9.63
N ALA A 109 -13.14 12.21 -9.03
CA ALA A 109 -14.53 12.23 -8.59
C ALA A 109 -14.76 13.32 -7.53
N SER A 110 -13.85 13.49 -6.58
CA SER A 110 -13.91 14.51 -5.55
C SER A 110 -13.84 15.92 -6.13
N VAL A 111 -12.93 16.15 -7.09
CA VAL A 111 -12.82 17.43 -7.81
C VAL A 111 -14.10 17.71 -8.61
N ARG A 112 -14.58 16.73 -9.38
CA ARG A 112 -15.83 16.87 -10.16
C ARG A 112 -17.04 17.20 -9.28
N HIS A 113 -17.10 16.63 -8.08
CA HIS A 113 -18.19 16.93 -7.14
C HIS A 113 -18.16 18.39 -6.68
N VAL A 114 -16.99 18.97 -6.43
CA VAL A 114 -16.83 20.37 -6.01
C VAL A 114 -17.05 21.34 -7.16
N THR A 115 -16.75 20.94 -8.41
CA THR A 115 -16.90 21.77 -9.61
C THR A 115 -18.17 21.48 -10.42
N ALA A 116 -19.10 20.68 -9.86
CA ALA A 116 -20.34 20.34 -10.57
C ALA A 116 -21.24 21.58 -10.78
N SER A 117 -22.01 21.58 -11.89
CA SER A 117 -22.91 22.68 -12.27
C SER A 117 -23.86 23.12 -11.14
N LYS A 118 -24.28 22.18 -10.27
CA LYS A 118 -25.10 22.48 -9.08
C LYS A 118 -24.39 23.38 -8.05
N MET A 119 -23.08 23.55 -8.15
CA MET A 119 -22.28 24.43 -7.30
C MET A 119 -22.05 25.80 -7.94
N ALA A 120 -22.54 26.04 -9.18
CA ALA A 120 -22.38 27.30 -9.90
C ALA A 120 -23.02 28.52 -9.21
N GLY A 121 -23.95 28.30 -8.26
CA GLY A 121 -24.55 29.36 -7.44
C GLY A 121 -23.68 29.79 -6.25
N LEU A 122 -22.55 29.13 -5.99
CA LEU A 122 -21.63 29.51 -4.92
C LEU A 122 -20.60 30.53 -5.45
N GLU A 123 -20.15 31.43 -4.56
CA GLU A 123 -19.07 32.35 -4.88
C GLU A 123 -17.77 31.59 -5.25
N ALA A 124 -17.05 32.11 -6.23
CA ALA A 124 -15.82 31.49 -6.75
C ALA A 124 -14.80 31.20 -5.63
N GLU A 125 -14.67 32.11 -4.67
CA GLU A 125 -13.75 31.94 -3.51
C GLU A 125 -14.09 30.70 -2.67
N VAL A 126 -15.39 30.41 -2.47
CA VAL A 126 -15.83 29.25 -1.73
C VAL A 126 -15.46 27.95 -2.46
N ILE A 127 -15.62 27.94 -3.78
CA ILE A 127 -15.27 26.80 -4.64
C ILE A 127 -13.75 26.57 -4.59
N VAL A 128 -12.96 27.62 -4.77
CA VAL A 128 -11.49 27.56 -4.71
C VAL A 128 -11.02 27.04 -3.37
N ARG A 129 -11.55 27.57 -2.25
CA ARG A 129 -11.21 27.09 -0.90
C ARG A 129 -11.48 25.59 -0.73
N ARG A 130 -12.66 25.11 -1.16
CA ARG A 130 -13.02 23.69 -1.10
C ARG A 130 -12.12 22.84 -1.98
N LEU A 131 -11.72 23.32 -3.15
CA LEU A 131 -10.80 22.67 -4.06
C LEU A 131 -9.41 22.51 -3.41
N ASN A 132 -8.86 23.61 -2.86
CA ASN A 132 -7.58 23.58 -2.19
C ASN A 132 -7.55 22.58 -1.02
N GLN A 133 -8.59 22.58 -0.17
CA GLN A 133 -8.72 21.59 0.90
C GLN A 133 -8.70 20.13 0.39
N LYS A 134 -9.20 19.87 -0.83
CA LYS A 134 -9.17 18.54 -1.43
C LYS A 134 -7.85 18.18 -2.09
N LEU A 135 -7.07 19.17 -2.51
CA LEU A 135 -5.77 18.99 -3.17
C LEU A 135 -4.62 18.92 -2.17
N GLU A 136 -4.76 19.59 -1.02
CA GLU A 136 -3.75 19.61 0.05
C GLU A 136 -3.85 18.36 0.98
N GLY A 137 -4.97 17.65 0.99
CA GLY A 137 -5.20 16.40 1.73
C GLY A 137 -6.08 16.61 2.92
#